data_bcaec5b504b2b145f67c0e30bd8eeee0
#
_entry.id   bcaec5b504b2b145f67c0e30bd8eeee0
#
_cell.length_a   1.000
_cell.length_b   1.000
_cell.length_c   1.000
_cell.angle_alpha   90.00
_cell.angle_beta   90.00
_cell.angle_gamma   90.00
#
_symmetry.space_group_name_H-M   'P 1'
#
loop_
_entity.id
_entity.type
_entity.pdbx_description
1 polymer ?
#
loop_
_entity_poly.entity_id
_entity_poly.type
_entity_poly.pdbx_seq_one_letter_code
_entity_poly.pdbx_strand_id
1 'polypeptide(L)'
;MKLVRYGAPGAEKPAVIAMNGDGTEHAYDLSPVTDDITGEFLAADGLAAAKRALDAGDLPTVELDGQRLGAPIARPSAIICVGMNYAEHAAESGSAPPTVPIIFFKTPNTVAGPDDEAFIPRNSTKTDWEVELGVVIGKRASYLESPEQAAGHIAGYLTANDLSERTFQIEDSGGQWSKGKCAPGFSPLGPWLVPAENVDANNLRLRSWVNGEPRQDSTTADMIFPVDFLVHHLSQYLTMEPGDVILTGTPQGVALSGKYPYLKAGDIVEIEIEGLGRQRQAFAQA
;
A
#
# COMPACT_ATOMS: atom_id res chain seq x y z
N MET A 1 2.89 -14.49 -10.28
CA MET A 1 3.21 -14.79 -8.86
C MET A 1 2.84 -13.61 -7.98
N LYS A 2 2.53 -13.88 -6.69
CA LYS A 2 2.21 -12.87 -5.66
C LYS A 2 3.11 -13.16 -4.46
N LEU A 3 3.83 -12.18 -3.94
CA LEU A 3 4.69 -12.38 -2.77
C LEU A 3 3.91 -12.01 -1.51
N VAL A 4 4.03 -12.84 -0.48
CA VAL A 4 3.33 -12.68 0.81
C VAL A 4 4.29 -12.90 1.96
N ARG A 5 3.95 -12.34 3.12
CA ARG A 5 4.58 -12.65 4.40
C ARG A 5 3.50 -13.15 5.36
N TYR A 6 3.72 -14.28 6.01
CA TYR A 6 2.71 -14.92 6.87
C TYR A 6 3.29 -15.30 8.24
N GLY A 7 2.46 -15.31 9.25
CA GLY A 7 2.81 -15.65 10.62
C GLY A 7 2.61 -14.50 11.62
N ALA A 8 3.14 -14.67 12.82
CA ALA A 8 3.00 -13.71 13.91
C ALA A 8 3.75 -12.39 13.60
N PRO A 9 3.26 -11.23 14.10
CA PRO A 9 3.95 -9.96 13.93
C PRO A 9 5.42 -10.01 14.39
N GLY A 10 6.34 -9.59 13.52
CA GLY A 10 7.79 -9.59 13.77
C GLY A 10 8.47 -10.95 13.63
N ALA A 11 7.72 -11.98 13.26
CA ALA A 11 8.22 -13.33 13.00
C ALA A 11 7.59 -13.93 11.71
N GLU A 12 7.20 -13.05 10.80
CA GLU A 12 6.65 -13.45 9.51
C GLU A 12 7.70 -14.21 8.68
N LYS A 13 7.19 -15.13 7.87
CA LYS A 13 7.98 -15.88 6.89
C LYS A 13 7.60 -15.50 5.47
N PRO A 14 8.55 -15.51 4.52
CA PRO A 14 8.27 -15.21 3.13
C PRO A 14 7.63 -16.40 2.41
N ALA A 15 6.65 -16.14 1.56
CA ALA A 15 6.09 -17.12 0.64
C ALA A 15 5.72 -16.49 -0.70
N VAL A 16 5.48 -17.33 -1.68
CA VAL A 16 4.99 -16.93 -3.00
C VAL A 16 3.73 -17.72 -3.35
N ILE A 17 2.69 -17.02 -3.79
CA ILE A 17 1.49 -17.63 -4.34
C ILE A 17 1.61 -17.64 -5.86
N ALA A 18 1.36 -18.77 -6.47
CA ALA A 18 1.40 -18.92 -7.92
C ALA A 18 0.32 -19.88 -8.42
N MET A 19 -0.09 -19.66 -9.67
CA MET A 19 -1.01 -20.55 -10.38
C MET A 19 -0.27 -21.81 -10.83
N ASN A 20 -0.81 -22.96 -10.52
CA ASN A 20 -0.32 -24.23 -11.02
C ASN A 20 -0.86 -24.55 -12.43
N GLY A 21 -0.29 -25.58 -13.05
CA GLY A 21 -0.71 -26.03 -14.38
C GLY A 21 -2.14 -26.58 -14.43
N ASP A 22 -2.75 -26.87 -13.28
CA ASP A 22 -4.17 -27.29 -13.14
C ASP A 22 -5.14 -26.10 -12.99
N GLY A 23 -4.63 -24.87 -12.93
CA GLY A 23 -5.43 -23.65 -12.78
C GLY A 23 -5.78 -23.29 -11.33
N THR A 24 -5.16 -23.95 -10.35
CA THR A 24 -5.31 -23.65 -8.91
C THR A 24 -4.14 -22.80 -8.39
N GLU A 25 -4.42 -21.88 -7.46
CA GLU A 25 -3.37 -21.14 -6.75
C GLU A 25 -2.83 -21.98 -5.59
N HIS A 26 -1.49 -22.07 -5.51
CA HIS A 26 -0.79 -22.68 -4.40
C HIS A 26 0.23 -21.71 -3.80
N ALA A 27 0.48 -21.87 -2.51
CA ALA A 27 1.53 -21.11 -1.83
C ALA A 27 2.76 -22.01 -1.63
N TYR A 28 3.93 -21.37 -1.78
CA TYR A 28 5.24 -22.00 -1.67
C TYR A 28 6.10 -21.21 -0.69
N ASP A 29 6.76 -21.92 0.21
CA ASP A 29 7.73 -21.34 1.15
C ASP A 29 8.93 -20.78 0.40
N LEU A 30 9.21 -19.50 0.57
CA LEU A 30 10.31 -18.82 -0.09
C LEU A 30 11.60 -18.80 0.77
N SER A 31 11.58 -19.40 1.96
CA SER A 31 12.76 -19.46 2.86
C SER A 31 14.02 -20.07 2.24
N PRO A 32 13.96 -20.99 1.25
CA PRO A 32 15.18 -21.43 0.52
C PRO A 32 15.87 -20.33 -0.29
N VAL A 33 15.16 -19.22 -0.59
CA VAL A 33 15.67 -18.11 -1.42
C VAL A 33 16.01 -16.89 -0.58
N THR A 34 15.25 -16.61 0.48
CA THR A 34 15.43 -15.44 1.33
C THR A 34 14.85 -15.67 2.72
N ASP A 35 15.44 -15.06 3.74
CA ASP A 35 14.88 -15.08 5.09
C ASP A 35 13.64 -14.20 5.22
N ASP A 36 13.52 -13.12 4.42
CA ASP A 36 12.36 -12.21 4.42
C ASP A 36 12.29 -11.39 3.12
N ILE A 37 11.12 -10.80 2.84
CA ILE A 37 10.92 -9.89 1.70
C ILE A 37 11.30 -8.48 2.13
N THR A 38 12.58 -8.15 2.02
CA THR A 38 13.18 -6.88 2.45
C THR A 38 13.63 -6.03 1.25
N GLY A 39 14.08 -4.81 1.52
CA GLY A 39 14.74 -3.97 0.52
C GLY A 39 16.00 -4.62 -0.05
N GLU A 40 16.80 -5.30 0.78
CA GLU A 40 18.00 -6.03 0.33
C GLU A 40 17.64 -7.19 -0.61
N PHE A 41 16.58 -7.94 -0.30
CA PHE A 41 16.07 -8.97 -1.20
C PHE A 41 15.68 -8.38 -2.57
N LEU A 42 14.95 -7.27 -2.58
CA LEU A 42 14.55 -6.62 -3.84
C LEU A 42 15.76 -6.09 -4.61
N ALA A 43 16.71 -5.44 -3.92
CA ALA A 43 17.94 -4.90 -4.53
C ALA A 43 18.83 -5.97 -5.17
N ALA A 44 18.80 -7.20 -4.63
CA ALA A 44 19.56 -8.35 -5.11
C ALA A 44 18.86 -9.14 -6.22
N ASP A 45 17.95 -8.53 -6.99
CA ASP A 45 17.09 -9.19 -8.00
C ASP A 45 16.29 -10.38 -7.42
N GLY A 46 15.82 -10.23 -6.17
CA GLY A 46 15.11 -11.27 -5.43
C GLY A 46 13.83 -11.76 -6.10
N LEU A 47 13.10 -10.87 -6.79
CA LEU A 47 11.91 -11.27 -7.56
C LEU A 47 12.25 -12.26 -8.66
N ALA A 48 13.34 -12.02 -9.39
CA ALA A 48 13.81 -12.94 -10.42
C ALA A 48 14.34 -14.25 -9.81
N ALA A 49 14.98 -14.20 -8.63
CA ALA A 49 15.42 -15.40 -7.91
C ALA A 49 14.21 -16.24 -7.44
N ALA A 50 13.19 -15.62 -6.86
CA ALA A 50 11.96 -16.28 -6.46
C ALA A 50 11.26 -16.94 -7.65
N LYS A 51 11.17 -16.23 -8.79
CA LYS A 51 10.59 -16.78 -10.01
C LYS A 51 11.36 -17.99 -10.52
N ARG A 52 12.70 -17.94 -10.57
CA ARG A 52 13.52 -19.08 -11.00
C ARG A 52 13.32 -20.30 -10.11
N ALA A 53 13.32 -20.12 -8.79
CA ALA A 53 13.10 -21.22 -7.85
C ALA A 53 11.70 -21.84 -7.98
N LEU A 54 10.68 -21.00 -8.20
CA LEU A 54 9.32 -21.44 -8.47
C LEU A 54 9.23 -22.25 -9.77
N ASP A 55 9.79 -21.73 -10.88
CA ASP A 55 9.78 -22.39 -12.19
C ASP A 55 10.57 -23.72 -12.20
N ALA A 56 11.60 -23.83 -11.35
CA ALA A 56 12.38 -25.04 -11.17
C ALA A 56 11.66 -26.12 -10.32
N GLY A 57 10.60 -25.72 -9.58
CA GLY A 57 9.91 -26.62 -8.65
C GLY A 57 10.68 -26.89 -7.36
N ASP A 58 11.63 -26.02 -7.00
CA ASP A 58 12.53 -26.20 -5.85
C ASP A 58 11.90 -25.73 -4.52
N LEU A 59 10.74 -25.08 -4.57
CA LEU A 59 10.09 -24.51 -3.39
C LEU A 59 9.09 -25.49 -2.77
N PRO A 60 9.18 -25.77 -1.45
CA PRO A 60 8.17 -26.59 -0.76
C PRO A 60 6.83 -25.85 -0.68
N THR A 61 5.73 -26.58 -0.74
CA THR A 61 4.40 -26.03 -0.53
C THR A 61 4.21 -25.61 0.92
N VAL A 62 3.42 -24.55 1.15
CA VAL A 62 3.01 -24.10 2.48
C VAL A 62 1.50 -23.85 2.49
N GLU A 63 0.86 -24.13 3.64
CA GLU A 63 -0.55 -23.82 3.84
C GLU A 63 -0.70 -22.43 4.45
N LEU A 64 -1.44 -21.54 3.78
CA LEU A 64 -1.72 -20.19 4.25
C LEU A 64 -3.12 -20.03 4.83
N ASP A 65 -4.01 -21.01 4.66
CA ASP A 65 -5.37 -20.92 5.22
C ASP A 65 -5.33 -20.83 6.74
N GLY A 66 -6.07 -19.85 7.28
CA GLY A 66 -6.06 -19.55 8.71
C GLY A 66 -4.79 -18.89 9.25
N GLN A 67 -3.78 -18.64 8.43
CA GLN A 67 -2.58 -17.90 8.82
C GLN A 67 -2.81 -16.40 8.74
N ARG A 68 -2.25 -15.63 9.70
CA ARG A 68 -2.17 -14.18 9.57
C ARG A 68 -1.22 -13.81 8.43
N LEU A 69 -1.62 -12.90 7.56
CA LEU A 69 -0.74 -12.25 6.61
C LEU A 69 -0.20 -10.95 7.21
N GLY A 70 1.11 -10.75 7.13
CA GLY A 70 1.75 -9.47 7.40
C GLY A 70 1.80 -8.59 6.15
N ALA A 71 2.27 -7.35 6.29
CA ALA A 71 2.59 -6.53 5.13
C ALA A 71 3.58 -7.27 4.22
N PRO A 72 3.38 -7.28 2.88
CA PRO A 72 4.16 -8.11 1.96
C PRO A 72 5.59 -7.62 1.74
N ILE A 73 5.94 -6.45 2.28
CA ILE A 73 7.31 -5.92 2.35
C ILE A 73 7.69 -5.67 3.81
N ALA A 74 8.85 -6.15 4.23
CA ALA A 74 9.35 -5.97 5.56
C ALA A 74 10.11 -4.66 5.69
N ARG A 75 9.76 -3.87 6.70
CA ARG A 75 10.53 -2.71 7.19
C ARG A 75 10.95 -1.73 6.08
N PRO A 76 10.03 -1.10 5.35
CA PRO A 76 10.38 0.00 4.46
C PRO A 76 11.15 1.07 5.25
N SER A 77 12.14 1.70 4.65
CA SER A 77 12.85 2.80 5.31
C SER A 77 12.03 4.10 5.28
N ALA A 78 11.17 4.25 4.29
CA ALA A 78 10.22 5.34 4.16
C ALA A 78 8.87 4.88 3.60
N ILE A 79 7.80 5.56 4.02
CA ILE A 79 6.49 5.54 3.37
C ILE A 79 6.21 6.96 2.92
N ILE A 80 6.26 7.17 1.61
CA ILE A 80 6.13 8.46 0.95
C ILE A 80 4.70 8.55 0.41
N CYS A 81 3.95 9.57 0.81
CA CYS A 81 2.55 9.69 0.45
C CYS A 81 2.32 10.92 -0.44
N VAL A 82 1.39 10.78 -1.38
CA VAL A 82 0.98 11.84 -2.30
C VAL A 82 -0.45 12.25 -2.01
N GLY A 83 -0.65 13.49 -1.56
CA GLY A 83 -1.97 14.03 -1.27
C GLY A 83 -2.66 14.56 -2.52
N MET A 84 -4.01 14.45 -2.53
CA MET A 84 -4.91 15.08 -3.50
C MET A 84 -4.61 14.71 -4.98
N ASN A 85 -4.21 13.47 -5.23
CA ASN A 85 -3.83 13.01 -6.57
C ASN A 85 -5.01 12.54 -7.45
N TYR A 86 -6.25 12.80 -7.02
CA TYR A 86 -7.46 12.57 -7.81
C TYR A 86 -8.29 13.85 -7.87
N ALA A 87 -8.67 14.26 -9.08
CA ALA A 87 -9.35 15.55 -9.29
C ALA A 87 -10.69 15.63 -8.55
N GLU A 88 -11.47 14.57 -8.54
CA GLU A 88 -12.77 14.52 -7.84
C GLU A 88 -12.58 14.53 -6.31
N HIS A 89 -11.51 13.93 -5.78
CA HIS A 89 -11.19 14.02 -4.36
C HIS A 89 -10.80 15.46 -3.95
N ALA A 90 -10.02 16.15 -4.79
CA ALA A 90 -9.71 17.57 -4.56
C ALA A 90 -10.99 18.41 -4.56
N ALA A 91 -11.90 18.20 -5.52
CA ALA A 91 -13.16 18.91 -5.63
C ALA A 91 -14.07 18.66 -4.41
N GLU A 92 -14.21 17.41 -3.94
CA GLU A 92 -15.05 17.12 -2.76
C GLU A 92 -14.49 17.72 -1.45
N SER A 93 -13.18 17.96 -1.40
CA SER A 93 -12.50 18.64 -0.29
C SER A 93 -12.55 20.17 -0.41
N GLY A 94 -13.20 20.71 -1.44
CA GLY A 94 -13.30 22.14 -1.71
C GLY A 94 -12.03 22.79 -2.22
N SER A 95 -11.08 21.99 -2.72
CA SER A 95 -9.77 22.45 -3.19
C SER A 95 -9.66 22.34 -4.72
N ALA A 96 -8.84 23.21 -5.32
CA ALA A 96 -8.43 23.05 -6.71
C ALA A 96 -7.43 21.87 -6.83
N PRO A 97 -7.44 21.14 -7.97
CA PRO A 97 -6.40 20.14 -8.24
C PRO A 97 -5.00 20.75 -8.11
N PRO A 98 -4.04 20.06 -7.45
CA PRO A 98 -2.69 20.57 -7.32
C PRO A 98 -1.96 20.56 -8.68
N THR A 99 -1.08 21.52 -8.88
CA THR A 99 -0.21 21.62 -10.09
C THR A 99 1.11 20.88 -9.93
N VAL A 100 1.45 20.49 -8.71
CA VAL A 100 2.61 19.66 -8.35
C VAL A 100 2.19 18.67 -7.26
N PRO A 101 2.78 17.48 -7.17
CA PRO A 101 2.48 16.52 -6.12
C PRO A 101 2.67 17.11 -4.72
N ILE A 102 1.68 16.97 -3.86
CA ILE A 102 1.78 17.31 -2.44
C ILE A 102 2.34 16.09 -1.72
N ILE A 103 3.48 16.24 -1.06
CA ILE A 103 4.21 15.13 -0.44
C ILE A 103 4.12 15.23 1.08
N PHE A 104 3.86 14.09 1.73
CA PHE A 104 4.00 13.91 3.16
C PHE A 104 4.53 12.50 3.45
N PHE A 105 4.87 12.21 4.71
CA PHE A 105 5.44 10.94 5.10
C PHE A 105 4.62 10.27 6.18
N LYS A 106 4.60 8.94 6.14
CA LYS A 106 4.23 8.10 7.28
C LYS A 106 5.48 7.41 7.81
N THR A 107 5.55 7.24 9.11
CA THR A 107 6.68 6.57 9.75
C THR A 107 6.60 5.06 9.54
N PRO A 108 7.73 4.35 9.36
CA PRO A 108 7.72 2.89 9.09
C PRO A 108 7.02 2.03 10.14
N ASN A 109 6.92 2.51 11.38
CA ASN A 109 6.22 1.82 12.46
C ASN A 109 4.69 1.88 12.36
N THR A 110 4.14 2.54 11.33
CA THR A 110 2.71 2.53 11.02
C THR A 110 2.30 1.30 10.19
N VAL A 111 3.26 0.56 9.63
CA VAL A 111 2.98 -0.62 8.80
C VAL A 111 2.25 -1.70 9.59
N ALA A 112 1.18 -2.21 9.00
CA ALA A 112 0.38 -3.33 9.50
C ALA A 112 0.06 -4.32 8.38
N GLY A 113 -0.32 -5.53 8.74
CA GLY A 113 -0.86 -6.50 7.79
C GLY A 113 -2.24 -6.11 7.26
N PRO A 114 -2.69 -6.75 6.17
CA PRO A 114 -3.94 -6.40 5.48
C PRO A 114 -5.19 -6.58 6.34
N ASP A 115 -5.16 -7.51 7.29
CA ASP A 115 -6.30 -7.87 8.13
C ASP A 115 -6.01 -7.65 9.63
N ASP A 116 -4.94 -6.92 9.95
CA ASP A 116 -4.64 -6.56 11.33
C ASP A 116 -5.69 -5.59 11.88
N GLU A 117 -5.96 -5.68 13.18
CA GLU A 117 -6.84 -4.75 13.88
C GLU A 117 -6.27 -3.34 13.84
N ALA A 118 -7.10 -2.37 13.51
CA ALA A 118 -6.75 -0.95 13.52
C ALA A 118 -7.37 -0.25 14.74
N PHE A 119 -6.76 0.85 15.18
CA PHE A 119 -7.21 1.53 16.38
C PHE A 119 -7.61 2.99 16.10
N ILE A 120 -8.77 3.38 16.65
CA ILE A 120 -9.14 4.79 16.75
C ILE A 120 -8.17 5.44 17.75
N PRO A 121 -7.36 6.42 17.35
CA PRO A 121 -6.40 7.05 18.25
C PRO A 121 -7.08 7.72 19.46
N ARG A 122 -6.37 7.83 20.58
CA ARG A 122 -6.87 8.56 21.74
C ARG A 122 -7.21 10.00 21.38
N ASN A 123 -8.34 10.48 21.88
CA ASN A 123 -8.89 11.81 21.60
C ASN A 123 -9.26 12.05 20.12
N SER A 124 -9.31 11.00 19.31
CA SER A 124 -9.77 11.06 17.92
C SER A 124 -11.29 10.91 17.84
N THR A 125 -11.89 11.70 16.95
CA THR A 125 -13.28 11.57 16.52
C THR A 125 -13.43 11.63 15.00
N LYS A 126 -12.31 11.76 14.29
CA LYS A 126 -12.30 11.96 12.83
C LYS A 126 -11.33 10.99 12.13
N THR A 127 -11.32 9.72 12.56
CA THR A 127 -10.57 8.66 11.85
C THR A 127 -11.25 8.31 10.55
N ASP A 128 -10.48 8.19 9.47
CA ASP A 128 -10.95 8.07 8.08
C ASP A 128 -10.14 7.00 7.33
N TRP A 129 -10.68 6.50 6.23
CA TRP A 129 -10.10 5.49 5.34
C TRP A 129 -9.69 6.12 4.01
N GLU A 130 -8.69 5.53 3.35
CA GLU A 130 -8.23 5.94 2.01
C GLU A 130 -7.68 4.73 1.26
N VAL A 131 -8.45 4.18 0.29
CA VAL A 131 -7.90 3.16 -0.61
C VAL A 131 -6.88 3.79 -1.55
N GLU A 132 -5.67 3.22 -1.61
CA GLU A 132 -4.58 3.73 -2.42
C GLU A 132 -3.80 2.63 -3.11
N LEU A 133 -3.32 2.89 -4.34
CA LEU A 133 -2.29 2.09 -4.96
C LEU A 133 -0.96 2.32 -4.23
N GLY A 134 -0.38 1.25 -3.69
CA GLY A 134 0.96 1.26 -3.14
C GLY A 134 1.98 0.82 -4.18
N VAL A 135 3.04 1.60 -4.37
CA VAL A 135 4.17 1.30 -5.26
C VAL A 135 5.38 0.94 -4.41
N VAL A 136 5.96 -0.23 -4.63
CA VAL A 136 7.16 -0.68 -3.91
C VAL A 136 8.39 -0.45 -4.78
N ILE A 137 9.37 0.27 -4.27
CA ILE A 137 10.65 0.53 -4.94
C ILE A 137 11.52 -0.73 -4.90
N GLY A 138 12.03 -1.12 -6.06
CA GLY A 138 12.90 -2.30 -6.23
C GLY A 138 14.37 -1.98 -6.39
N LYS A 139 14.66 -0.80 -6.95
CA LYS A 139 16.03 -0.30 -7.14
C LYS A 139 16.10 1.14 -6.71
N ARG A 140 17.23 1.53 -6.12
CA ARG A 140 17.46 2.90 -5.66
C ARG A 140 17.15 3.91 -6.76
N ALA A 141 16.26 4.86 -6.48
CA ALA A 141 15.84 5.91 -7.39
C ALA A 141 16.24 7.29 -6.82
N SER A 142 17.09 8.02 -7.55
CA SER A 142 17.57 9.35 -7.17
C SER A 142 17.97 10.08 -8.45
N TYR A 143 17.44 11.27 -8.66
CA TYR A 143 17.71 12.11 -9.83
C TYR A 143 17.50 11.39 -11.17
N LEU A 144 16.38 10.68 -11.32
CA LEU A 144 16.01 10.07 -12.61
C LEU A 144 15.91 11.17 -13.67
N GLU A 145 16.37 10.88 -14.87
CA GLU A 145 16.41 11.89 -15.94
C GLU A 145 15.05 12.09 -16.60
N SER A 146 14.17 11.09 -16.54
CA SER A 146 12.83 11.16 -17.12
C SER A 146 11.86 10.17 -16.45
N PRO A 147 10.51 10.39 -16.58
CA PRO A 147 9.50 9.46 -16.07
C PRO A 147 9.62 8.04 -16.63
N GLU A 148 10.07 7.87 -17.87
CA GLU A 148 10.21 6.56 -18.52
C GLU A 148 11.23 5.66 -17.81
N GLN A 149 12.17 6.23 -17.07
CA GLN A 149 13.12 5.45 -16.25
C GLN A 149 12.46 4.83 -15.02
N ALA A 150 11.33 5.35 -14.56
CA ALA A 150 10.66 4.91 -13.34
C ALA A 150 10.36 3.41 -13.31
N ALA A 151 9.90 2.85 -14.44
CA ALA A 151 9.56 1.43 -14.54
C ALA A 151 10.70 0.50 -14.14
N GLY A 152 11.97 0.88 -14.42
CA GLY A 152 13.17 0.11 -14.04
C GLY A 152 13.48 0.13 -12.54
N HIS A 153 12.79 0.96 -11.76
CA HIS A 153 13.00 1.14 -10.33
C HIS A 153 11.87 0.58 -9.47
N ILE A 154 10.74 0.16 -10.07
CA ILE A 154 9.57 -0.37 -9.37
C ILE A 154 9.68 -1.89 -9.26
N ALA A 155 9.57 -2.43 -8.04
CA ALA A 155 9.47 -3.87 -7.79
C ALA A 155 8.07 -4.39 -8.11
N GLY A 156 7.04 -3.67 -7.69
CA GLY A 156 5.66 -4.09 -7.86
C GLY A 156 4.67 -3.19 -7.13
N TYR A 157 3.44 -3.68 -7.06
CA TYR A 157 2.30 -2.95 -6.54
C TYR A 157 1.55 -3.75 -5.48
N LEU A 158 0.88 -3.04 -4.59
CA LEU A 158 0.06 -3.59 -3.52
C LEU A 158 -1.14 -2.69 -3.22
N THR A 159 -2.16 -3.23 -2.55
CA THR A 159 -3.25 -2.45 -1.98
C THR A 159 -2.79 -1.82 -0.68
N ALA A 160 -3.09 -0.55 -0.46
CA ALA A 160 -2.76 0.18 0.77
C ALA A 160 -3.98 0.93 1.31
N ASN A 161 -4.06 1.07 2.64
CA ASN A 161 -5.01 1.94 3.31
C ASN A 161 -4.25 3.07 4.02
N ASP A 162 -4.34 4.30 3.49
CA ASP A 162 -3.72 5.47 4.12
C ASP A 162 -4.62 6.03 5.23
N LEU A 163 -4.77 5.25 6.32
CA LEU A 163 -5.59 5.64 7.46
C LEU A 163 -5.17 7.01 8.00
N SER A 164 -6.19 7.84 8.29
CA SER A 164 -6.02 9.24 8.61
C SER A 164 -6.81 9.63 9.86
N GLU A 165 -6.27 10.51 10.67
CA GLU A 165 -7.01 11.24 11.70
C GLU A 165 -7.07 12.71 11.29
N ARG A 166 -8.25 13.19 10.91
CA ARG A 166 -8.41 14.47 10.21
C ARG A 166 -8.20 15.70 11.09
N THR A 167 -8.55 15.63 12.37
CA THR A 167 -8.24 16.74 13.30
C THR A 167 -6.73 16.92 13.45
N PHE A 168 -5.99 15.82 13.66
CA PHE A 168 -4.53 15.87 13.79
C PHE A 168 -3.85 16.25 12.47
N GLN A 169 -4.43 15.84 11.33
CA GLN A 169 -3.90 16.14 10.01
C GLN A 169 -4.08 17.62 9.62
N ILE A 170 -5.23 18.20 9.93
CA ILE A 170 -5.65 19.50 9.38
C ILE A 170 -5.70 20.58 10.46
N GLU A 171 -6.47 20.35 11.54
CA GLU A 171 -6.77 21.38 12.53
C GLU A 171 -5.59 21.61 13.49
N ASP A 172 -5.00 20.52 14.00
CA ASP A 172 -3.92 20.55 15.00
C ASP A 172 -2.53 20.36 14.39
N SER A 173 -2.42 20.29 13.05
CA SER A 173 -1.17 19.92 12.38
C SER A 173 -0.11 21.01 12.41
N GLY A 174 -0.51 22.28 12.36
CA GLY A 174 0.40 23.37 12.03
C GLY A 174 0.91 23.30 10.58
N GLY A 175 0.14 22.66 9.69
CA GLY A 175 0.49 22.43 8.27
C GLY A 175 1.24 21.12 8.01
N GLN A 176 1.54 20.31 9.04
CA GLN A 176 2.27 19.03 8.88
C GLN A 176 1.28 17.85 8.92
N TRP A 177 0.89 17.35 7.75
CA TRP A 177 -0.12 16.29 7.60
C TRP A 177 0.26 14.96 8.29
N SER A 178 1.54 14.65 8.39
CA SER A 178 2.03 13.42 9.01
C SER A 178 1.54 13.22 10.46
N LYS A 179 1.17 14.30 11.18
CA LYS A 179 0.61 14.20 12.53
C LYS A 179 -0.70 13.40 12.57
N GLY A 180 -1.52 13.49 11.52
CA GLY A 180 -2.77 12.72 11.40
C GLY A 180 -2.61 11.38 10.69
N LYS A 181 -1.41 11.04 10.23
CA LYS A 181 -1.15 9.88 9.38
C LYS A 181 -0.26 8.81 10.05
N CYS A 182 0.35 9.12 11.20
CA CYS A 182 1.37 8.28 11.82
C CYS A 182 0.95 7.57 13.10
N ALA A 183 -0.34 7.35 13.33
CA ALA A 183 -0.77 6.49 14.42
C ALA A 183 -0.34 5.01 14.17
N PRO A 184 -0.11 4.21 15.22
CA PRO A 184 0.26 2.81 15.06
C PRO A 184 -0.76 2.05 14.20
N GLY A 185 -0.27 1.27 13.21
CA GLY A 185 -1.13 0.48 12.33
C GLY A 185 -1.86 1.30 11.24
N PHE A 186 -1.51 2.58 11.04
CA PHE A 186 -2.18 3.45 10.05
C PHE A 186 -1.73 3.23 8.60
N SER A 187 -0.88 2.24 8.35
CA SER A 187 -0.50 1.82 7.00
C SER A 187 -0.69 0.31 6.82
N PRO A 188 -1.95 -0.19 6.77
CA PRO A 188 -2.20 -1.55 6.34
C PRO A 188 -1.77 -1.73 4.88
N LEU A 189 -0.91 -2.72 4.60
CA LEU A 189 -0.37 -3.02 3.27
C LEU A 189 -0.63 -4.48 2.89
N GLY A 190 -0.91 -4.74 1.62
CA GLY A 190 -1.11 -6.09 1.09
C GLY A 190 -2.55 -6.36 0.65
N PRO A 191 -2.97 -7.64 0.50
CA PRO A 191 -2.39 -8.85 1.12
C PRO A 191 -1.08 -9.36 0.48
N TRP A 192 -0.77 -8.94 -0.73
CA TRP A 192 0.43 -9.40 -1.45
C TRP A 192 1.08 -8.27 -2.25
N LEU A 193 2.34 -8.47 -2.60
CA LEU A 193 3.08 -7.69 -3.59
C LEU A 193 3.00 -8.43 -4.94
N VAL A 194 2.47 -7.76 -5.97
CA VAL A 194 2.46 -8.25 -7.34
C VAL A 194 3.59 -7.58 -8.11
N PRO A 195 4.51 -8.34 -8.74
CA PRO A 195 5.60 -7.77 -9.54
C PRO A 195 5.09 -6.82 -10.64
N ALA A 196 5.83 -5.74 -10.88
CA ALA A 196 5.40 -4.65 -11.77
C ALA A 196 5.08 -5.12 -13.19
N GLU A 197 5.79 -6.11 -13.69
CA GLU A 197 5.60 -6.70 -15.01
C GLU A 197 4.23 -7.39 -15.22
N ASN A 198 3.52 -7.67 -14.14
CA ASN A 198 2.22 -8.36 -14.16
C ASN A 198 1.04 -7.42 -13.91
N VAL A 199 1.26 -6.10 -13.87
CA VAL A 199 0.24 -5.12 -13.50
C VAL A 199 0.26 -3.93 -14.44
N ASP A 200 -0.89 -3.57 -15.01
CA ASP A 200 -1.09 -2.25 -15.63
C ASP A 200 -1.55 -1.26 -14.56
N ALA A 201 -0.60 -0.56 -13.95
CA ALA A 201 -0.85 0.37 -12.85
C ALA A 201 -1.71 1.59 -13.25
N ASN A 202 -1.90 1.84 -14.56
CA ASN A 202 -2.63 3.01 -15.07
C ASN A 202 -4.14 2.77 -15.23
N ASN A 203 -4.61 1.55 -15.03
CA ASN A 203 -6.04 1.23 -15.23
C ASN A 203 -6.52 0.13 -14.27
N LEU A 204 -6.36 0.36 -12.97
CA LEU A 204 -6.84 -0.54 -11.92
C LEU A 204 -8.06 0.07 -11.23
N ARG A 205 -9.12 -0.70 -11.07
CA ARG A 205 -10.26 -0.29 -10.25
C ARG A 205 -9.90 -0.38 -8.76
N LEU A 206 -10.22 0.69 -7.99
CA LEU A 206 -10.06 0.71 -6.54
C LEU A 206 -11.39 1.02 -5.86
N ARG A 207 -11.66 0.30 -4.77
CA ARG A 207 -12.93 0.36 -4.04
C ARG A 207 -12.74 0.30 -2.54
N SER A 208 -13.67 0.91 -1.80
CA SER A 208 -13.74 0.74 -0.35
C SER A 208 -15.18 0.60 0.14
N TRP A 209 -15.32 -0.06 1.29
CA TRP A 209 -16.58 -0.27 1.99
C TRP A 209 -16.36 -0.01 3.48
N VAL A 210 -17.39 0.51 4.15
CA VAL A 210 -17.46 0.60 5.61
C VAL A 210 -18.72 -0.11 6.07
N ASN A 211 -18.55 -1.14 6.89
CA ASN A 211 -19.64 -2.01 7.36
C ASN A 211 -20.46 -2.63 6.21
N GLY A 212 -19.77 -2.99 5.12
CA GLY A 212 -20.39 -3.53 3.90
C GLY A 212 -21.01 -2.49 2.96
N GLU A 213 -21.10 -1.24 3.36
CA GLU A 213 -21.67 -0.16 2.54
C GLU A 213 -20.57 0.47 1.66
N PRO A 214 -20.79 0.62 0.34
CA PRO A 214 -19.83 1.23 -0.57
C PRO A 214 -19.47 2.67 -0.18
N ARG A 215 -18.21 3.02 -0.37
CA ARG A 215 -17.66 4.38 -0.12
C ARG A 215 -16.92 4.91 -1.34
N GLN A 216 -15.80 4.31 -1.69
CA GLN A 216 -14.99 4.70 -2.84
C GLN A 216 -15.17 3.71 -3.98
N ASP A 217 -15.23 4.20 -5.21
CA ASP A 217 -15.22 3.41 -6.45
C ASP A 217 -14.67 4.29 -7.57
N SER A 218 -13.45 4.01 -8.02
CA SER A 218 -12.73 4.80 -9.00
C SER A 218 -11.70 3.92 -9.74
N THR A 219 -10.86 4.55 -10.54
CA THR A 219 -9.77 3.91 -11.28
C THR A 219 -8.48 4.69 -11.15
N THR A 220 -7.32 4.00 -11.20
CA THR A 220 -6.01 4.66 -11.23
C THR A 220 -5.82 5.54 -12.48
N ALA A 221 -6.63 5.35 -13.52
CA ALA A 221 -6.65 6.24 -14.69
C ALA A 221 -7.08 7.67 -14.36
N ASP A 222 -7.76 7.90 -13.22
CA ASP A 222 -8.20 9.21 -12.76
C ASP A 222 -7.14 9.97 -11.96
N MET A 223 -5.94 9.38 -11.76
CA MET A 223 -4.82 10.07 -11.12
C MET A 223 -4.41 11.32 -11.90
N ILE A 224 -4.19 12.44 -11.18
CA ILE A 224 -3.65 13.69 -11.75
C ILE A 224 -2.20 13.48 -12.17
N PHE A 225 -1.42 12.80 -11.33
CA PHE A 225 -0.02 12.46 -11.57
C PHE A 225 0.11 10.93 -11.61
N PRO A 226 0.39 10.32 -12.78
CA PRO A 226 0.56 8.88 -12.92
C PRO A 226 1.83 8.40 -12.21
N VAL A 227 1.94 7.08 -11.99
CA VAL A 227 2.99 6.45 -11.19
C VAL A 227 4.40 6.80 -11.66
N ASP A 228 4.65 6.73 -12.97
CA ASP A 228 5.95 7.05 -13.56
C ASP A 228 6.39 8.49 -13.28
N PHE A 229 5.44 9.43 -13.45
CA PHE A 229 5.66 10.82 -13.08
C PHE A 229 5.96 10.99 -11.59
N LEU A 230 5.21 10.31 -10.71
CA LEU A 230 5.43 10.39 -9.26
C LEU A 230 6.82 9.90 -8.87
N VAL A 231 7.25 8.73 -9.37
CA VAL A 231 8.58 8.18 -9.06
C VAL A 231 9.68 9.10 -9.57
N HIS A 232 9.56 9.61 -10.81
CA HIS A 232 10.50 10.59 -11.34
C HIS A 232 10.52 11.86 -10.50
N HIS A 233 9.36 12.47 -10.23
CA HIS A 233 9.24 13.72 -9.46
C HIS A 233 9.84 13.57 -8.06
N LEU A 234 9.49 12.51 -7.33
CA LEU A 234 10.02 12.24 -5.99
C LEU A 234 11.53 12.09 -6.01
N SER A 235 12.09 11.43 -7.02
CA SER A 235 13.53 11.22 -7.14
C SER A 235 14.34 12.52 -7.28
N GLN A 236 13.71 13.65 -7.63
CA GLN A 236 14.38 14.96 -7.73
C GLN A 236 14.61 15.61 -6.35
N TYR A 237 13.88 15.19 -5.33
CA TYR A 237 13.89 15.80 -3.99
C TYR A 237 14.43 14.89 -2.90
N LEU A 238 14.30 13.58 -3.11
CA LEU A 238 14.71 12.55 -2.15
C LEU A 238 15.26 11.31 -2.85
N THR A 239 16.00 10.52 -2.10
CA THR A 239 16.44 9.20 -2.57
C THR A 239 15.47 8.18 -2.03
N MET A 240 14.90 7.37 -2.93
CA MET A 240 14.08 6.22 -2.57
C MET A 240 14.94 4.98 -2.61
N GLU A 241 14.94 4.24 -1.53
CA GLU A 241 15.70 3.00 -1.40
C GLU A 241 14.83 1.78 -1.74
N PRO A 242 15.41 0.64 -2.12
CA PRO A 242 14.66 -0.58 -2.32
C PRO A 242 13.84 -0.96 -1.07
N GLY A 243 12.57 -1.29 -1.26
CA GLY A 243 11.64 -1.57 -0.18
C GLY A 243 10.84 -0.37 0.30
N ASP A 244 11.20 0.86 -0.06
CA ASP A 244 10.36 2.03 0.21
C ASP A 244 9.03 1.92 -0.51
N VAL A 245 7.99 2.47 0.12
CA VAL A 245 6.62 2.42 -0.40
C VAL A 245 6.13 3.82 -0.71
N ILE A 246 5.58 4.01 -1.92
CA ILE A 246 4.86 5.23 -2.29
C ILE A 246 3.36 4.92 -2.21
N LEU A 247 2.60 5.74 -1.48
CA LEU A 247 1.15 5.76 -1.49
C LEU A 247 0.72 6.88 -2.45
N THR A 248 -0.06 6.51 -3.49
CA THR A 248 -0.24 7.36 -4.67
C THR A 248 -1.39 8.34 -4.59
N GLY A 249 -2.07 8.41 -3.45
CA GLY A 249 -3.28 9.21 -3.27
C GLY A 249 -4.55 8.39 -3.39
N THR A 250 -5.62 8.91 -2.81
CA THR A 250 -6.94 8.28 -2.75
C THR A 250 -7.95 9.00 -3.61
N PRO A 251 -8.94 8.28 -4.21
CA PRO A 251 -10.07 8.90 -4.90
C PRO A 251 -11.12 9.45 -3.92
N GLN A 252 -12.15 10.10 -4.44
CA GLN A 252 -13.33 10.58 -3.72
C GLN A 252 -14.04 9.47 -2.93
N GLY A 253 -14.85 9.85 -1.94
CA GLY A 253 -15.65 8.92 -1.14
C GLY A 253 -15.10 8.64 0.25
N VAL A 254 -14.23 9.51 0.75
CA VAL A 254 -13.72 9.51 2.13
C VAL A 254 -14.64 10.28 3.08
N ALA A 255 -14.55 10.05 4.39
CA ALA A 255 -15.39 10.76 5.37
C ALA A 255 -15.09 12.27 5.45
N LEU A 256 -13.86 12.69 5.10
CA LEU A 256 -13.47 14.11 5.04
C LEU A 256 -14.41 14.95 4.15
N SER A 257 -15.03 14.36 3.14
CA SER A 257 -16.04 15.02 2.29
C SER A 257 -17.27 15.52 3.05
N GLY A 258 -17.51 15.02 4.27
CA GLY A 258 -18.73 15.27 5.04
C GLY A 258 -19.95 14.46 4.59
N LYS A 259 -19.83 13.63 3.55
CA LYS A 259 -20.92 12.76 3.06
C LYS A 259 -21.11 11.51 3.93
N TYR A 260 -20.07 11.09 4.61
CA TYR A 260 -20.05 9.87 5.41
C TYR A 260 -19.57 10.14 6.84
N PRO A 261 -20.04 9.36 7.82
CA PRO A 261 -19.53 9.47 9.19
C PRO A 261 -18.08 8.98 9.25
N TYR A 262 -17.29 9.58 10.15
CA TYR A 262 -15.97 9.08 10.51
C TYR A 262 -16.06 7.74 11.23
N LEU A 263 -14.96 6.98 11.21
CA LEU A 263 -14.86 5.67 11.83
C LEU A 263 -14.92 5.74 13.35
N LYS A 264 -15.46 4.70 13.93
CA LYS A 264 -15.54 4.45 15.39
C LYS A 264 -15.18 3.01 15.70
N ALA A 265 -14.92 2.73 16.97
CA ALA A 265 -14.71 1.34 17.44
C ALA A 265 -15.93 0.47 17.08
N GLY A 266 -15.68 -0.73 16.58
CA GLY A 266 -16.65 -1.70 16.06
C GLY A 266 -16.90 -1.59 14.55
N ASP A 267 -16.43 -0.55 13.87
CA ASP A 267 -16.54 -0.47 12.42
C ASP A 267 -15.56 -1.42 11.72
N ILE A 268 -15.93 -1.83 10.51
CA ILE A 268 -15.12 -2.65 9.62
C ILE A 268 -14.91 -1.89 8.34
N VAL A 269 -13.66 -1.70 7.96
CA VAL A 269 -13.27 -1.13 6.66
C VAL A 269 -12.73 -2.24 5.77
N GLU A 270 -13.20 -2.29 4.56
CA GLU A 270 -12.67 -3.16 3.51
C GLU A 270 -12.23 -2.30 2.34
N ILE A 271 -11.07 -2.59 1.79
CA ILE A 271 -10.55 -1.94 0.59
C ILE A 271 -10.06 -2.99 -0.40
N GLU A 272 -10.14 -2.69 -1.68
CA GLU A 272 -9.75 -3.61 -2.74
C GLU A 272 -9.21 -2.85 -3.95
N ILE A 273 -8.14 -3.36 -4.53
CA ILE A 273 -7.67 -2.96 -5.86
C ILE A 273 -7.64 -4.19 -6.75
N GLU A 274 -8.16 -4.04 -7.95
CA GLU A 274 -8.24 -5.10 -8.95
C GLU A 274 -6.88 -5.76 -9.18
N GLY A 275 -6.81 -7.09 -9.04
CA GLY A 275 -5.59 -7.87 -9.17
C GLY A 275 -4.61 -7.79 -7.98
N LEU A 276 -4.76 -6.80 -7.10
CA LEU A 276 -3.86 -6.59 -5.95
C LEU A 276 -4.44 -7.08 -4.61
N GLY A 277 -5.69 -7.54 -4.62
CA GLY A 277 -6.34 -8.17 -3.47
C GLY A 277 -7.12 -7.21 -2.59
N ARG A 278 -7.74 -7.77 -1.56
CA ARG A 278 -8.64 -7.11 -0.61
C ARG A 278 -8.06 -7.14 0.79
N GLN A 279 -8.25 -6.08 1.53
CA GLN A 279 -7.92 -5.94 2.95
C GLN A 279 -9.20 -5.77 3.77
N ARG A 280 -9.11 -6.09 5.08
CA ARG A 280 -10.24 -5.96 6.00
C ARG A 280 -9.75 -5.58 7.40
N GLN A 281 -9.90 -4.33 7.81
CA GLN A 281 -9.54 -3.87 9.15
C GLN A 281 -10.80 -3.79 10.04
N ALA A 282 -10.77 -4.42 11.20
CA ALA A 282 -11.70 -4.17 12.30
C ALA A 282 -11.13 -3.06 13.20
N PHE A 283 -11.96 -2.11 13.62
CA PHE A 283 -11.51 -0.96 14.42
C PHE A 283 -11.86 -1.14 15.89
N ALA A 284 -10.86 -1.00 16.75
CA ALA A 284 -11.01 -0.92 18.20
C ALA A 284 -10.64 0.48 18.73
N GLN A 285 -10.89 0.74 20.02
CA GLN A 285 -10.46 1.98 20.66
C GLN A 285 -9.04 1.80 21.22
N ALA A 286 -8.12 2.75 21.02
CA ALA A 286 -6.77 2.75 21.56
C ALA A 286 -6.74 3.07 23.07
#